data_9b70493c151bc1284882c0f87ed77fc0
#
_entry.id   9b70493c151bc1284882c0f87ed77fc0
#
_cell.length_a   1.000
_cell.length_b   1.000
_cell.length_c   1.000
_cell.angle_alpha   90.00
_cell.angle_beta   90.00
_cell.angle_gamma   90.00
#
_symmetry.space_group_name_H-M   'P 1'
#
loop_
_entity.id
_entity.type
_entity.pdbx_description
1 polymer ?
#
loop_
_entity_poly.entity_id
_entity_poly.type
_entity_poly.pdbx_seq_one_letter_code
_entity_poly.pdbx_strand_id
1 'polypeptide(L)'
;GSSEACMLGGVAAWLRWRARRKAAGKPYDKPNLIMSTAYQVVWEKFCQLWQIELRTVPVSRKHPTLDIETAIEMCDENTICIVPIEGVTWTGMNDDVEALNDALEQYNRITGFDIPIHVDAASGGFILPFLNPDKKWDFRLKWVLSISTSGHKYGLVYPGLGWVVWKDKQYLPKEMSFSVNYLGASITQVGLNFSRPAAQI
;
A
#
# COMPACT_ATOMS: atom_id res chain seq x y z
N GLY A 1 -5.53 3.28 13.38
CA GLY A 1 -6.28 4.10 12.44
C GLY A 1 -5.76 4.00 11.01
N SER A 2 -6.25 4.86 10.11
CA SER A 2 -5.94 4.77 8.67
C SER A 2 -4.46 4.94 8.35
N SER A 3 -3.78 5.87 9.02
CA SER A 3 -2.33 6.03 8.83
C SER A 3 -1.56 4.77 9.21
N GLU A 4 -1.95 4.10 10.30
CA GLU A 4 -1.38 2.82 10.68
C GLU A 4 -1.64 1.75 9.62
N ALA A 5 -2.85 1.71 9.05
CA ALA A 5 -3.20 0.75 8.00
C ALA A 5 -2.34 0.92 6.74
N CYS A 6 -2.15 2.17 6.27
CA CYS A 6 -1.24 2.48 5.16
C CYS A 6 0.20 2.06 5.49
N MET A 7 0.70 2.45 6.67
CA MET A 7 2.06 2.11 7.10
C MET A 7 2.28 0.60 7.18
N LEU A 8 1.32 -0.17 7.70
CA LEU A 8 1.42 -1.63 7.75
C LEU A 8 1.49 -2.26 6.36
N GLY A 9 0.75 -1.73 5.38
CA GLY A 9 0.85 -2.13 3.98
C GLY A 9 2.26 -1.86 3.41
N GLY A 10 2.78 -0.66 3.67
CA GLY A 10 4.12 -0.27 3.27
C GLY A 10 5.23 -1.09 3.94
N VAL A 11 5.10 -1.34 5.25
CA VAL A 11 6.05 -2.18 6.02
C VAL A 11 6.08 -3.61 5.48
N ALA A 12 4.92 -4.19 5.15
CA ALA A 12 4.87 -5.52 4.55
C ALA A 12 5.61 -5.58 3.20
N ALA A 13 5.41 -4.58 2.35
CA ALA A 13 6.11 -4.48 1.06
C ALA A 13 7.63 -4.33 1.26
N TRP A 14 8.05 -3.46 2.19
CA TRP A 14 9.46 -3.24 2.54
C TRP A 14 10.14 -4.50 3.08
N LEU A 15 9.51 -5.21 4.03
CA LEU A 15 10.07 -6.43 4.62
C LEU A 15 10.20 -7.54 3.56
N ARG A 16 9.21 -7.70 2.66
CA ARG A 16 9.26 -8.68 1.57
C ARG A 16 10.39 -8.36 0.58
N TRP A 17 10.51 -7.10 0.16
CA TRP A 17 11.62 -6.66 -0.67
C TRP A 17 12.96 -6.94 -0.01
N ARG A 18 13.12 -6.53 1.25
CA ARG A 18 14.34 -6.74 2.04
C ARG A 18 14.71 -8.23 2.15
N ALA A 19 13.73 -9.10 2.41
CA ALA A 19 13.96 -10.54 2.48
C ALA A 19 14.45 -11.12 1.16
N ARG A 20 13.86 -10.70 0.02
CA ARG A 20 14.31 -11.12 -1.31
C ARG A 20 15.74 -10.66 -1.61
N ARG A 21 16.04 -9.39 -1.35
CA ARG A 21 17.39 -8.82 -1.54
C ARG A 21 18.42 -9.58 -0.70
N LYS A 22 18.10 -9.81 0.57
CA LYS A 22 18.97 -10.56 1.49
C LYS A 22 19.20 -12.00 1.01
N ALA A 23 18.15 -12.70 0.59
CA ALA A 23 18.26 -14.06 0.07
C ALA A 23 19.10 -14.14 -1.21
N ALA A 24 19.09 -13.10 -2.04
CA ALA A 24 19.90 -12.97 -3.24
C ALA A 24 21.34 -12.44 -2.98
N GLY A 25 21.73 -12.18 -1.74
CA GLY A 25 23.02 -11.60 -1.40
C GLY A 25 23.21 -10.16 -1.93
N LYS A 26 22.12 -9.41 -2.13
CA LYS A 26 22.12 -8.06 -2.67
C LYS A 26 21.99 -7.02 -1.55
N PRO A 27 22.51 -5.79 -1.73
CA PRO A 27 22.29 -4.68 -0.81
C PRO A 27 20.78 -4.41 -0.61
N TYR A 28 20.39 -4.00 0.59
CA TYR A 28 19.00 -3.70 0.96
C TYR A 28 18.87 -2.44 1.84
N ASP A 29 19.71 -1.47 1.57
CA ASP A 29 19.89 -0.21 2.32
C ASP A 29 19.29 1.02 1.63
N LYS A 30 18.84 0.89 0.37
CA LYS A 30 18.31 2.00 -0.43
C LYS A 30 16.91 1.71 -1.01
N PRO A 31 15.91 1.38 -0.18
CA PRO A 31 14.56 1.14 -0.69
C PRO A 31 13.93 2.42 -1.24
N ASN A 32 13.09 2.27 -2.27
CA ASN A 32 12.26 3.36 -2.77
C ASN A 32 10.80 2.91 -2.94
N LEU A 33 9.88 3.88 -2.91
CA LEU A 33 8.46 3.73 -3.11
C LEU A 33 8.00 4.75 -4.15
N ILE A 34 7.10 4.35 -5.05
CA ILE A 34 6.62 5.21 -6.15
C ILE A 34 5.14 5.48 -5.99
N MET A 35 4.73 6.75 -6.15
CA MET A 35 3.34 7.15 -6.21
C MET A 35 3.18 8.53 -6.87
N SER A 36 1.94 8.94 -7.17
CA SER A 36 1.69 10.29 -7.69
C SER A 36 1.92 11.38 -6.64
N THR A 37 2.17 12.62 -7.05
CA THR A 37 2.26 13.77 -6.12
C THR A 37 0.95 14.09 -5.41
N ALA A 38 -0.15 13.43 -5.77
CA ALA A 38 -1.45 13.58 -5.10
C ALA A 38 -1.60 12.75 -3.82
N TYR A 39 -0.50 12.24 -3.28
CA TYR A 39 -0.49 11.39 -2.10
C TYR A 39 -0.92 12.13 -0.81
N GLN A 40 -1.33 11.36 0.18
CA GLN A 40 -1.55 11.82 1.53
C GLN A 40 -0.25 11.81 2.35
N VAL A 41 -0.11 12.76 3.28
CA VAL A 41 1.08 12.95 4.14
C VAL A 41 1.54 11.68 4.89
N VAL A 42 0.67 10.71 5.08
CA VAL A 42 1.04 9.43 5.71
C VAL A 42 2.17 8.71 4.96
N TRP A 43 2.19 8.80 3.64
CA TRP A 43 3.21 8.15 2.82
C TRP A 43 4.56 8.84 2.93
N GLU A 44 4.56 10.18 2.99
CA GLU A 44 5.77 10.95 3.29
C GLU A 44 6.34 10.58 4.66
N LYS A 45 5.49 10.56 5.70
CA LYS A 45 5.89 10.15 7.05
C LYS A 45 6.40 8.70 7.08
N PHE A 46 5.73 7.80 6.39
CA PHE A 46 6.19 6.41 6.27
C PHE A 46 7.58 6.35 5.66
N CYS A 47 7.77 6.96 4.51
CA CYS A 47 9.06 6.95 3.82
C CYS A 47 10.18 7.58 4.66
N GLN A 48 9.91 8.71 5.33
CA GLN A 48 10.87 9.37 6.21
C GLN A 48 11.26 8.49 7.40
N LEU A 49 10.27 7.89 8.10
CA LEU A 49 10.51 7.10 9.31
C LEU A 49 11.24 5.77 9.02
N TRP A 50 10.99 5.16 7.86
CA TRP A 50 11.64 3.91 7.46
C TRP A 50 12.82 4.10 6.52
N GLN A 51 13.26 5.36 6.30
CA GLN A 51 14.40 5.70 5.43
C GLN A 51 14.23 5.15 4.00
N ILE A 52 13.03 5.34 3.45
CA ILE A 52 12.66 4.93 2.10
C ILE A 52 12.64 6.19 1.21
N GLU A 53 13.26 6.13 0.05
CA GLU A 53 13.17 7.20 -0.95
C GLU A 53 11.74 7.25 -1.50
N LEU A 54 11.03 8.37 -1.33
CA LEU A 54 9.75 8.59 -1.97
C LEU A 54 9.96 9.19 -3.36
N ARG A 55 9.70 8.42 -4.40
CA ARG A 55 9.73 8.85 -5.80
C ARG A 55 8.34 9.26 -6.23
N THR A 56 8.17 10.49 -6.67
CA THR A 56 6.84 11.02 -7.00
C THR A 56 6.68 11.30 -8.48
N VAL A 57 5.57 10.81 -9.04
CA VAL A 57 5.13 11.11 -10.40
C VAL A 57 4.26 12.36 -10.38
N PRO A 58 4.65 13.45 -11.06
CA PRO A 58 3.90 14.70 -11.05
C PRO A 58 2.49 14.53 -11.65
N VAL A 59 1.47 15.02 -10.96
CA VAL A 59 0.12 15.17 -11.53
C VAL A 59 -0.07 16.58 -12.11
N SER A 60 -0.88 16.67 -13.14
CA SER A 60 -1.18 17.92 -13.82
C SER A 60 -2.64 17.95 -14.31
N ARG A 61 -3.10 19.07 -14.87
CA ARG A 61 -4.44 19.12 -15.48
C ARG A 61 -4.61 18.15 -16.65
N LYS A 62 -3.51 17.82 -17.37
CA LYS A 62 -3.53 16.86 -18.49
C LYS A 62 -3.44 15.41 -17.99
N HIS A 63 -2.70 15.19 -16.90
CA HIS A 63 -2.49 13.89 -16.27
C HIS A 63 -2.87 14.02 -14.80
N PRO A 64 -4.17 14.00 -14.46
CA PRO A 64 -4.65 14.25 -13.11
C PRO A 64 -4.53 13.04 -12.17
N THR A 65 -4.13 11.90 -12.71
CA THR A 65 -3.91 10.62 -12.03
C THR A 65 -2.46 10.17 -12.21
N LEU A 66 -2.09 9.04 -11.61
CA LEU A 66 -0.76 8.44 -11.75
C LEU A 66 -0.46 8.15 -13.23
N ASP A 67 0.57 8.78 -13.77
CA ASP A 67 1.11 8.42 -15.09
C ASP A 67 1.89 7.12 -14.99
N ILE A 68 1.37 6.08 -15.64
CA ILE A 68 1.87 4.71 -15.51
C ILE A 68 3.23 4.54 -16.16
N GLU A 69 3.43 5.13 -17.34
CA GLU A 69 4.69 5.04 -18.08
C GLU A 69 5.83 5.63 -17.22
N THR A 70 5.64 6.85 -16.72
CA THR A 70 6.59 7.50 -15.82
C THR A 70 6.81 6.69 -14.54
N ALA A 71 5.76 6.11 -13.96
CA ALA A 71 5.90 5.28 -12.75
C ALA A 71 6.77 4.03 -13.01
N ILE A 72 6.59 3.37 -14.15
CA ILE A 72 7.39 2.20 -14.54
C ILE A 72 8.85 2.59 -14.83
N GLU A 73 9.09 3.74 -15.49
CA GLU A 73 10.45 4.24 -15.74
C GLU A 73 11.22 4.56 -14.44
N MET A 74 10.50 4.93 -13.37
CA MET A 74 11.08 5.18 -12.05
C MET A 74 11.41 3.91 -11.27
N CYS A 75 10.94 2.73 -11.72
CA CYS A 75 11.19 1.46 -11.05
C CYS A 75 12.63 0.98 -11.20
N ASP A 76 13.14 0.38 -10.14
CA ASP A 76 14.42 -0.34 -10.15
C ASP A 76 14.39 -1.54 -9.16
N GLU A 77 15.50 -2.22 -8.99
CA GLU A 77 15.62 -3.35 -8.06
C GLU A 77 15.42 -2.97 -6.59
N ASN A 78 15.40 -1.69 -6.26
CA ASN A 78 15.19 -1.17 -4.92
C ASN A 78 13.75 -0.72 -4.67
N THR A 79 12.88 -0.80 -5.68
CA THR A 79 11.47 -0.45 -5.55
C THR A 79 10.73 -1.49 -4.72
N ILE A 80 10.18 -1.04 -3.59
CA ILE A 80 9.43 -1.92 -2.67
C ILE A 80 7.99 -2.13 -3.11
N CYS A 81 7.34 -1.10 -3.68
CA CYS A 81 6.00 -1.14 -4.27
C CYS A 81 5.70 0.15 -5.04
N ILE A 82 4.66 0.10 -5.88
CA ILE A 82 3.96 1.28 -6.40
C ILE A 82 2.64 1.41 -5.64
N VAL A 83 2.25 2.67 -5.32
CA VAL A 83 1.04 2.97 -4.54
C VAL A 83 0.10 3.85 -5.36
N PRO A 84 -0.80 3.26 -6.16
CA PRO A 84 -1.91 3.98 -6.76
C PRO A 84 -2.96 4.36 -5.72
N ILE A 85 -3.74 5.41 -6.00
CA ILE A 85 -4.75 5.96 -5.09
C ILE A 85 -6.14 5.79 -5.71
N GLU A 86 -7.04 5.15 -4.98
CA GLU A 86 -8.45 5.08 -5.30
C GLU A 86 -9.22 6.12 -4.46
N GLY A 87 -9.65 7.20 -5.12
CA GLY A 87 -10.28 8.34 -4.49
C GLY A 87 -9.27 9.38 -4.00
N VAL A 88 -8.55 10.01 -4.93
CA VAL A 88 -7.61 11.12 -4.64
C VAL A 88 -8.34 12.24 -3.87
N THR A 89 -7.77 12.67 -2.76
CA THR A 89 -8.39 13.63 -1.82
C THR A 89 -8.86 14.93 -2.49
N TRP A 90 -8.09 15.46 -3.43
CA TRP A 90 -8.34 16.76 -4.04
C TRP A 90 -9.30 16.72 -5.21
N THR A 91 -9.38 15.60 -5.92
CA THR A 91 -10.10 15.48 -7.19
C THR A 91 -11.21 14.44 -7.17
N GLY A 92 -11.16 13.49 -6.22
CA GLY A 92 -12.03 12.31 -6.20
C GLY A 92 -11.72 11.30 -7.32
N MET A 93 -10.69 11.56 -8.15
CA MET A 93 -10.32 10.68 -9.25
C MET A 93 -9.65 9.41 -8.73
N ASN A 94 -9.64 8.41 -9.58
CA ASN A 94 -9.05 7.10 -9.29
C ASN A 94 -7.91 6.84 -10.27
N ASP A 95 -6.79 6.32 -9.78
CA ASP A 95 -5.71 5.84 -10.61
C ASP A 95 -6.15 4.58 -11.38
N ASP A 96 -5.52 4.31 -12.51
CA ASP A 96 -5.79 3.11 -13.33
C ASP A 96 -4.96 1.93 -12.84
N VAL A 97 -5.48 1.24 -11.80
CA VAL A 97 -4.78 0.11 -11.18
C VAL A 97 -4.68 -1.09 -12.10
N GLU A 98 -5.67 -1.30 -13.01
CA GLU A 98 -5.64 -2.40 -13.98
C GLU A 98 -4.51 -2.18 -14.99
N ALA A 99 -4.41 -1.00 -15.60
CA ALA A 99 -3.33 -0.68 -16.51
C ALA A 99 -1.94 -0.72 -15.83
N LEU A 100 -1.85 -0.24 -14.58
CA LEU A 100 -0.62 -0.35 -13.79
C LEU A 100 -0.22 -1.82 -13.54
N ASN A 101 -1.19 -2.68 -13.21
CA ASN A 101 -0.94 -4.11 -13.03
C ASN A 101 -0.38 -4.76 -14.28
N ASP A 102 -0.93 -4.43 -15.46
CA ASP A 102 -0.51 -5.01 -16.73
C ASP A 102 0.89 -4.52 -17.14
N ALA A 103 1.19 -3.25 -16.91
CA ALA A 103 2.53 -2.70 -17.12
C ALA A 103 3.57 -3.35 -16.18
N LEU A 104 3.23 -3.53 -14.90
CA LEU A 104 4.09 -4.22 -13.93
C LEU A 104 4.27 -5.71 -14.25
N GLU A 105 3.27 -6.40 -14.79
CA GLU A 105 3.41 -7.79 -15.23
C GLU A 105 4.51 -7.91 -16.29
N GLN A 106 4.53 -7.00 -17.25
CA GLN A 106 5.56 -6.98 -18.29
C GLN A 106 6.93 -6.61 -17.70
N TYR A 107 6.99 -5.57 -16.89
CA TYR A 107 8.22 -5.10 -16.27
C TYR A 107 8.85 -6.16 -15.35
N ASN A 108 8.07 -6.75 -14.45
CA ASN A 108 8.52 -7.80 -13.54
C ASN A 108 8.96 -9.06 -14.28
N ARG A 109 8.30 -9.42 -15.39
CA ARG A 109 8.70 -10.57 -16.23
C ARG A 109 10.06 -10.34 -16.87
N ILE A 110 10.36 -9.12 -17.31
CA ILE A 110 11.63 -8.77 -17.97
C ILE A 110 12.75 -8.66 -16.96
N THR A 111 12.51 -8.02 -15.82
CA THR A 111 13.54 -7.68 -14.83
C THR A 111 13.72 -8.71 -13.72
N GLY A 112 12.67 -9.47 -13.41
CA GLY A 112 12.64 -10.40 -12.27
C GLY A 112 12.56 -9.71 -10.91
N PHE A 113 12.19 -8.42 -10.85
CA PHE A 113 12.20 -7.66 -9.59
C PHE A 113 11.02 -7.93 -8.66
N ASP A 114 9.88 -8.43 -9.18
CA ASP A 114 8.71 -8.81 -8.39
C ASP A 114 8.16 -7.63 -7.55
N ILE A 115 7.99 -6.47 -8.21
CA ILE A 115 7.48 -5.25 -7.61
C ILE A 115 5.96 -5.36 -7.47
N PRO A 116 5.39 -5.23 -6.24
CA PRO A 116 3.95 -5.31 -6.01
C PRO A 116 3.27 -3.93 -6.09
N ILE A 117 1.94 -3.98 -6.09
CA ILE A 117 1.06 -2.84 -5.87
C ILE A 117 0.48 -2.92 -4.46
N HIS A 118 0.55 -1.80 -3.72
CA HIS A 118 -0.29 -1.53 -2.57
C HIS A 118 -1.30 -0.46 -2.95
N VAL A 119 -2.60 -0.73 -2.87
CA VAL A 119 -3.62 0.26 -3.24
C VAL A 119 -3.99 1.09 -2.00
N ASP A 120 -3.76 2.40 -2.08
CA ASP A 120 -4.33 3.34 -1.11
C ASP A 120 -5.78 3.65 -1.51
N ALA A 121 -6.69 2.88 -0.97
CA ALA A 121 -8.12 3.06 -1.17
C ALA A 121 -8.78 3.71 0.05
N ALA A 122 -8.08 4.65 0.69
CA ALA A 122 -8.55 5.32 1.90
C ALA A 122 -9.96 5.92 1.73
N SER A 123 -10.27 6.48 0.58
CA SER A 123 -11.60 6.96 0.22
C SER A 123 -12.38 5.94 -0.61
N GLY A 124 -11.77 5.42 -1.68
CA GLY A 124 -12.45 4.59 -2.68
C GLY A 124 -12.86 3.20 -2.19
N GLY A 125 -12.17 2.64 -1.19
CA GLY A 125 -12.37 1.26 -0.77
C GLY A 125 -13.79 0.90 -0.29
N PHE A 126 -14.52 1.85 0.27
CA PHE A 126 -15.92 1.67 0.69
C PHE A 126 -16.95 2.18 -0.34
N ILE A 127 -16.51 2.73 -1.48
CA ILE A 127 -17.40 3.28 -2.50
C ILE A 127 -17.35 2.47 -3.78
N LEU A 128 -16.15 2.21 -4.29
CA LEU A 128 -15.96 1.60 -5.61
C LEU A 128 -16.65 0.24 -5.78
N PRO A 129 -16.66 -0.65 -4.77
CA PRO A 129 -17.36 -1.92 -4.88
C PRO A 129 -18.86 -1.78 -5.18
N PHE A 130 -19.45 -0.63 -4.85
CA PHE A 130 -20.89 -0.36 -5.03
C PHE A 130 -21.16 0.51 -6.27
N LEU A 131 -20.37 1.54 -6.49
CA LEU A 131 -20.57 2.47 -7.61
C LEU A 131 -20.02 1.94 -8.94
N ASN A 132 -18.96 1.16 -8.89
CA ASN A 132 -18.30 0.63 -10.09
C ASN A 132 -17.75 -0.78 -9.83
N PRO A 133 -18.62 -1.78 -9.61
CA PRO A 133 -18.24 -3.13 -9.22
C PRO A 133 -17.38 -3.85 -10.26
N ASP A 134 -17.50 -3.46 -11.54
CA ASP A 134 -16.76 -4.06 -12.64
C ASP A 134 -15.33 -3.52 -12.76
N LYS A 135 -15.05 -2.34 -12.20
CA LYS A 135 -13.68 -1.78 -12.17
C LYS A 135 -12.76 -2.71 -11.38
N LYS A 136 -11.69 -3.15 -12.04
CA LYS A 136 -10.65 -3.94 -11.39
C LYS A 136 -9.59 -3.02 -10.78
N TRP A 137 -9.52 -2.99 -9.49
CA TRP A 137 -8.53 -2.25 -8.69
C TRP A 137 -8.07 -3.05 -7.47
N ASP A 138 -8.65 -4.22 -7.27
CA ASP A 138 -8.49 -5.05 -6.07
C ASP A 138 -7.72 -6.36 -6.35
N PHE A 139 -7.88 -7.34 -5.49
CA PHE A 139 -7.18 -8.62 -5.54
C PHE A 139 -7.52 -9.51 -6.75
N ARG A 140 -8.43 -9.09 -7.64
CA ARG A 140 -8.62 -9.70 -8.96
C ARG A 140 -7.38 -9.48 -9.83
N LEU A 141 -6.58 -8.44 -9.55
CA LEU A 141 -5.33 -8.13 -10.23
C LEU A 141 -4.15 -8.87 -9.58
N LYS A 142 -3.24 -9.40 -10.41
CA LYS A 142 -2.14 -10.26 -9.95
C LYS A 142 -1.23 -9.56 -8.95
N TRP A 143 -0.81 -8.34 -9.24
CA TRP A 143 0.22 -7.60 -8.49
C TRP A 143 -0.34 -6.77 -7.34
N VAL A 144 -1.64 -6.64 -7.21
CA VAL A 144 -2.25 -6.03 -6.01
C VAL A 144 -2.14 -7.01 -4.85
N LEU A 145 -1.22 -6.75 -3.93
CA LEU A 145 -0.92 -7.64 -2.82
C LEU A 145 -1.47 -7.14 -1.48
N SER A 146 -1.75 -5.85 -1.37
CA SER A 146 -2.38 -5.27 -0.20
C SER A 146 -3.19 -4.03 -0.54
N ILE A 147 -4.20 -3.76 0.28
CA ILE A 147 -5.11 -2.62 0.13
C ILE A 147 -5.31 -2.01 1.52
N SER A 148 -5.25 -0.68 1.62
CA SER A 148 -5.66 0.04 2.82
C SER A 148 -6.90 0.89 2.57
N THR A 149 -7.77 1.00 3.58
CA THR A 149 -8.95 1.87 3.52
C THR A 149 -9.26 2.52 4.86
N SER A 150 -9.95 3.67 4.84
CA SER A 150 -10.27 4.46 6.01
C SER A 150 -11.70 4.21 6.47
N GLY A 151 -11.87 3.76 7.71
CA GLY A 151 -13.21 3.58 8.28
C GLY A 151 -13.93 4.92 8.49
N HIS A 152 -13.22 5.97 8.90
CA HIS A 152 -13.77 7.29 9.22
C HIS A 152 -14.14 8.17 8.01
N LYS A 153 -13.88 7.70 6.80
CA LYS A 153 -14.32 8.37 5.56
C LYS A 153 -15.69 7.77 5.18
N TYR A 154 -15.74 6.98 4.13
CA TYR A 154 -16.99 6.38 3.66
C TYR A 154 -17.40 5.11 4.39
N GLY A 155 -16.59 4.62 5.34
CA GLY A 155 -17.02 3.61 6.30
C GLY A 155 -17.93 4.14 7.41
N LEU A 156 -18.11 5.48 7.51
CA LEU A 156 -19.06 6.18 8.38
C LEU A 156 -18.88 5.86 9.88
N VAL A 157 -17.64 5.61 10.29
CA VAL A 157 -17.30 5.41 11.71
C VAL A 157 -16.41 6.52 12.23
N TYR A 158 -16.24 6.62 13.54
CA TYR A 158 -15.36 7.59 14.17
C TYR A 158 -13.89 7.40 13.76
N PRO A 159 -13.06 8.46 13.75
CA PRO A 159 -11.61 8.34 13.57
C PRO A 159 -10.99 7.34 14.55
N GLY A 160 -9.96 6.63 14.10
CA GLY A 160 -9.26 5.61 14.88
C GLY A 160 -9.35 4.22 14.27
N LEU A 161 -10.25 3.99 13.32
CA LEU A 161 -10.36 2.73 12.58
C LEU A 161 -9.79 2.88 11.16
N GLY A 162 -8.88 1.99 10.80
CA GLY A 162 -8.35 1.80 9.46
C GLY A 162 -8.24 0.31 9.16
N TRP A 163 -8.36 -0.03 7.90
CA TRP A 163 -8.31 -1.40 7.42
C TRP A 163 -7.09 -1.57 6.54
N VAL A 164 -6.35 -2.64 6.74
CA VAL A 164 -5.38 -3.14 5.77
C VAL A 164 -5.64 -4.61 5.56
N VAL A 165 -5.72 -5.00 4.29
CA VAL A 165 -6.00 -6.38 3.87
C VAL A 165 -4.90 -6.81 2.93
N TRP A 166 -4.40 -8.02 3.10
CA TRP A 166 -3.45 -8.67 2.19
C TRP A 166 -4.19 -9.72 1.36
N LYS A 167 -3.79 -9.86 0.10
CA LYS A 167 -4.35 -10.81 -0.84
C LYS A 167 -4.32 -12.24 -0.32
N ASP A 168 -3.23 -12.60 0.37
CA ASP A 168 -3.03 -13.89 0.97
C ASP A 168 -2.10 -13.77 2.18
N LYS A 169 -2.17 -14.74 3.10
CA LYS A 169 -1.34 -14.79 4.31
C LYS A 169 0.17 -14.79 4.02
N GLN A 170 0.60 -15.35 2.90
CA GLN A 170 2.01 -15.34 2.49
C GLN A 170 2.57 -13.94 2.23
N TYR A 171 1.69 -12.95 1.95
CA TYR A 171 2.09 -11.57 1.71
C TYR A 171 2.21 -10.74 3.00
N LEU A 172 1.80 -11.30 4.14
CA LEU A 172 2.01 -10.73 5.46
C LEU A 172 3.28 -11.33 6.06
N PRO A 173 4.40 -10.58 6.16
CA PRO A 173 5.64 -11.06 6.75
C PRO A 173 5.44 -11.51 8.21
N LYS A 174 6.09 -12.61 8.58
CA LYS A 174 6.00 -13.16 9.95
C LYS A 174 6.53 -12.18 11.00
N GLU A 175 7.50 -11.36 10.63
CA GLU A 175 8.11 -10.33 11.46
C GLU A 175 7.11 -9.25 11.91
N MET A 176 5.98 -9.12 11.21
CA MET A 176 4.89 -8.20 11.60
C MET A 176 3.93 -8.79 12.63
N SER A 177 4.06 -10.07 12.94
CA SER A 177 3.17 -10.75 13.89
C SER A 177 3.82 -10.80 15.27
N PHE A 178 3.19 -10.15 16.24
CA PHE A 178 3.63 -10.12 17.62
C PHE A 178 2.73 -11.00 18.48
N SER A 179 3.33 -11.95 19.19
CA SER A 179 2.62 -12.73 20.20
C SER A 179 2.74 -12.03 21.54
N VAL A 180 1.62 -11.64 22.11
CA VAL A 180 1.55 -10.93 23.38
C VAL A 180 0.82 -11.80 24.39
N ASN A 181 1.50 -12.13 25.48
CA ASN A 181 0.89 -12.83 26.62
C ASN A 181 0.28 -11.77 27.55
N TYR A 182 -1.03 -11.63 27.51
CA TYR A 182 -1.75 -10.65 28.31
C TYR A 182 -3.02 -11.27 28.88
N LEU A 183 -3.27 -11.01 30.17
CA LEU A 183 -4.43 -11.55 30.90
C LEU A 183 -4.57 -13.09 30.82
N GLY A 184 -3.45 -13.82 30.79
CA GLY A 184 -3.46 -15.28 30.76
C GLY A 184 -3.74 -15.93 29.40
N ALA A 185 -3.84 -15.14 28.35
CA ALA A 185 -4.00 -15.63 26.97
C ALA A 185 -2.87 -15.12 26.06
N SER A 186 -2.49 -15.95 25.09
CA SER A 186 -1.59 -15.53 24.01
C SER A 186 -2.41 -14.98 22.85
N ILE A 187 -2.18 -13.71 22.50
CA ILE A 187 -2.87 -13.02 21.41
C ILE A 187 -1.83 -12.64 20.36
N THR A 188 -2.07 -13.03 19.12
CA THR A 188 -1.25 -12.57 17.98
C THR A 188 -1.86 -11.31 17.39
N GLN A 189 -1.05 -10.26 17.25
CA GLN A 189 -1.46 -9.00 16.65
C GLN A 189 -0.42 -8.50 15.63
N VAL A 190 -0.87 -7.71 14.68
CA VAL A 190 -0.05 -7.10 13.61
C VAL A 190 0.07 -5.58 13.79
N GLY A 191 -0.85 -4.96 14.52
CA GLY A 191 -0.91 -3.50 14.71
C GLY A 191 0.32 -2.94 15.41
N LEU A 192 0.65 -1.67 15.08
CA LEU A 192 1.73 -0.91 15.72
C LEU A 192 1.35 -0.46 17.15
N ASN A 193 0.06 -0.31 17.43
CA ASN A 193 -0.45 0.15 18.71
C ASN A 193 -1.08 -1.00 19.49
N PHE A 194 -0.72 -1.15 20.75
CA PHE A 194 -1.37 -2.09 21.65
C PHE A 194 -2.74 -1.59 22.10
N SER A 195 -2.80 -0.37 22.64
CA SER A 195 -4.05 0.28 23.05
C SER A 195 -4.81 0.82 21.84
N ARG A 196 -6.11 0.66 21.82
CA ARG A 196 -6.98 1.04 20.74
C ARG A 196 -8.08 2.00 21.22
N PRO A 197 -8.54 2.93 20.34
CA PRO A 197 -9.73 3.73 20.68
C PRO A 197 -10.95 2.82 20.76
N ALA A 198 -11.84 3.09 21.71
CA ALA A 198 -13.05 2.32 21.94
C ALA A 198 -14.34 3.04 21.49
N ALA A 199 -14.21 4.20 20.83
CA ALA A 199 -15.35 5.00 20.40
C ALA A 199 -16.23 4.35 19.29
N GLN A 200 -15.78 3.22 18.76
CA GLN A 200 -16.48 2.43 17.73
C GLN A 200 -17.33 1.29 18.31
N ILE A 201 -17.28 1.09 19.61
CA ILE A 201 -18.03 0.05 20.33
C ILE A 201 -19.41 0.56 20.69
#